data_57c2267b184e773c05387af6098bb441
#
_entry.id   57c2267b184e773c05387af6098bb441
#
_cell.length_a   1.000
_cell.length_b   1.000
_cell.length_c   1.000
_cell.angle_alpha   90.00
_cell.angle_beta   90.00
_cell.angle_gamma   90.00
#
_symmetry.space_group_name_H-M   'P 1'
#
loop_
_entity.id
_entity.type
_entity.pdbx_description
1 polymer ?
#
loop_
_entity_poly.entity_id
_entity_poly.type
_entity_poly.pdbx_seq_one_letter_code
_entity_poly.pdbx_strand_id
1 'polypeptide(L)'
;WFIPPEDRVFVSLIQFKDMLARGLGGRIAEEVILGKDRITTGAGNDLQSAAELARDLIMNQGMGDKLRDQVFHVDDGMMIDRLVHERDYSEDTAKIIDQEVEQLITEAANRARAVIKANPKALEKLKDLLIEKETVDADEVIEALKGAKLPSSAALY
;
A
#
# COMPACT_ATOMS: atom_id res chain seq x y z
N TRP A 1 -13.58 0.70 6.45
CA TRP A 1 -13.27 -0.51 7.23
C TRP A 1 -13.29 -1.69 6.27
N PHE A 2 -12.14 -2.33 6.07
CA PHE A 2 -12.04 -3.56 5.29
C PHE A 2 -12.11 -4.74 6.27
N ILE A 3 -13.15 -5.56 6.14
CA ILE A 3 -13.25 -6.82 6.87
C ILE A 3 -12.76 -7.90 5.90
N PRO A 4 -11.64 -8.59 6.18
CA PRO A 4 -11.22 -9.72 5.35
C PRO A 4 -12.31 -10.80 5.36
N PRO A 5 -12.65 -11.41 4.23
CA PRO A 5 -13.69 -12.43 4.14
C PRO A 5 -13.30 -13.76 4.80
N GLU A 6 -12.04 -13.94 5.19
CA GLU A 6 -11.51 -15.14 5.84
C GLU A 6 -10.41 -14.76 6.84
N ASP A 7 -10.28 -15.51 7.94
CA ASP A 7 -9.13 -15.47 8.87
C ASP A 7 -7.88 -16.03 8.15
N ARG A 8 -7.20 -15.19 7.38
CA ARG A 8 -5.94 -15.57 6.74
C ARG A 8 -4.79 -15.34 7.69
N VAL A 9 -4.22 -16.43 8.18
CA VAL A 9 -3.05 -16.41 9.09
C VAL A 9 -1.76 -16.02 8.34
N PHE A 10 -1.70 -16.27 7.03
CA PHE A 10 -0.52 -16.00 6.19
C PHE A 10 -0.87 -15.10 5.02
N VAL A 11 -0.03 -14.10 4.76
CA VAL A 11 -0.18 -13.14 3.66
C VAL A 11 1.02 -13.31 2.72
N SER A 12 0.76 -13.47 1.43
CA SER A 12 1.81 -13.60 0.42
C SER A 12 2.40 -12.25 0.03
N LEU A 13 3.61 -12.24 -0.54
CA LEU A 13 4.26 -11.01 -1.03
C LEU A 13 3.38 -10.24 -2.04
N ILE A 14 2.65 -10.95 -2.90
CA ILE A 14 1.77 -10.30 -3.88
C ILE A 14 0.58 -9.61 -3.20
N GLN A 15 0.04 -10.22 -2.14
CA GLN A 15 -1.03 -9.60 -1.34
C GLN A 15 -0.52 -8.36 -0.61
N PHE A 16 0.69 -8.37 -0.07
CA PHE A 16 1.31 -7.18 0.50
C PHE A 16 1.48 -6.06 -0.53
N LYS A 17 1.96 -6.38 -1.74
CA LYS A 17 2.07 -5.41 -2.85
C LYS A 17 0.71 -4.82 -3.24
N ASP A 18 -0.36 -5.61 -3.19
CA ASP A 18 -1.73 -5.13 -3.43
C ASP A 18 -2.26 -4.26 -2.28
N MET A 19 -1.92 -4.60 -1.02
CA MET A 19 -2.25 -3.76 0.13
C MET A 19 -1.56 -2.40 0.05
N LEU A 20 -0.29 -2.35 -0.32
CA LEU A 20 0.45 -1.11 -0.56
C LEU A 20 -0.20 -0.29 -1.68
N ALA A 21 -0.52 -0.91 -2.82
CA ALA A 21 -1.15 -0.24 -3.95
C ALA A 21 -2.53 0.33 -3.58
N ARG A 22 -3.31 -0.39 -2.76
CA ARG A 22 -4.60 0.07 -2.23
C ARG A 22 -4.42 1.27 -1.31
N GLY A 23 -3.47 1.22 -0.37
CA GLY A 23 -3.19 2.33 0.55
C GLY A 23 -2.78 3.61 -0.18
N LEU A 24 -2.07 3.48 -1.31
CA LEU A 24 -1.66 4.62 -2.13
C LEU A 24 -2.76 5.10 -3.10
N GLY A 25 -3.88 4.36 -3.22
CA GLY A 25 -4.92 4.59 -4.23
C GLY A 25 -5.50 5.99 -4.21
N GLY A 26 -5.83 6.53 -3.05
CA GLY A 26 -6.37 7.89 -2.89
C GLY A 26 -5.40 8.96 -3.40
N ARG A 27 -4.15 8.88 -2.98
CA ARG A 27 -3.08 9.80 -3.41
C ARG A 27 -2.85 9.76 -4.93
N ILE A 28 -2.81 8.56 -5.49
CA ILE A 28 -2.60 8.37 -6.93
C ILE A 28 -3.84 8.82 -7.73
N ALA A 29 -5.05 8.64 -7.20
CA ALA A 29 -6.26 9.17 -7.82
C ALA A 29 -6.23 10.70 -7.91
N GLU A 30 -5.85 11.39 -6.82
CA GLU A 30 -5.64 12.85 -6.85
C GLU A 30 -4.62 13.25 -7.92
N GLU A 31 -3.47 12.59 -7.98
CA GLU A 31 -2.42 12.87 -8.95
C GLU A 31 -2.93 12.72 -10.40
N VAL A 32 -3.65 11.64 -10.68
CA VAL A 32 -4.15 11.33 -12.02
C VAL A 32 -5.25 12.28 -12.47
N ILE A 33 -6.14 12.69 -11.55
CA ILE A 33 -7.31 13.51 -11.86
C ILE A 33 -6.98 15.00 -11.82
N LEU A 34 -6.28 15.45 -10.78
CA LEU A 34 -6.02 16.87 -10.52
C LEU A 34 -4.67 17.35 -11.04
N GLY A 35 -3.77 16.42 -11.32
CA GLY A 35 -2.37 16.71 -11.66
C GLY A 35 -1.48 16.84 -10.41
N LYS A 36 -0.16 16.72 -10.64
CA LYS A 36 0.85 16.68 -9.55
C LYS A 36 0.84 17.91 -8.64
N ASP A 37 0.54 19.07 -9.18
CA ASP A 37 0.60 20.34 -8.46
C ASP A 37 -0.64 20.61 -7.57
N ARG A 38 -1.69 19.79 -7.69
CA ARG A 38 -2.94 19.92 -6.95
C ARG A 38 -3.21 18.81 -5.97
N ILE A 39 -2.22 17.98 -5.73
CA ILE A 39 -2.29 16.94 -4.69
C ILE A 39 -2.34 17.58 -3.32
N THR A 40 -3.15 17.00 -2.42
CA THR A 40 -3.38 17.53 -1.08
C THR A 40 -2.60 16.77 -0.01
N THR A 41 -2.59 17.28 1.21
CA THR A 41 -2.01 16.60 2.37
C THR A 41 -2.92 15.52 2.97
N GLY A 42 -4.13 15.33 2.42
CA GLY A 42 -5.15 14.41 2.95
C GLY A 42 -4.69 12.95 3.02
N ALA A 43 -3.80 12.54 2.12
CA ALA A 43 -3.25 11.19 2.10
C ALA A 43 -2.04 10.98 3.04
N GLY A 44 -1.74 11.90 3.96
CA GLY A 44 -0.54 11.82 4.81
C GLY A 44 -0.48 10.53 5.65
N ASN A 45 -1.59 10.16 6.28
CA ASN A 45 -1.67 8.93 7.07
C ASN A 45 -1.53 7.67 6.22
N ASP A 46 -2.10 7.65 5.01
CA ASP A 46 -2.01 6.52 4.10
C ASP A 46 -0.57 6.31 3.61
N LEU A 47 0.13 7.41 3.32
CA LEU A 47 1.55 7.38 2.95
C LEU A 47 2.43 6.87 4.10
N GLN A 48 2.16 7.31 5.33
CA GLN A 48 2.88 6.81 6.51
C GLN A 48 2.64 5.31 6.70
N SER A 49 1.38 4.87 6.68
CA SER A 49 1.02 3.46 6.83
C SER A 49 1.63 2.58 5.72
N ALA A 50 1.69 3.08 4.49
CA ALA A 50 2.35 2.37 3.40
C ALA A 50 3.86 2.25 3.61
N ALA A 51 4.52 3.31 4.11
CA ALA A 51 5.96 3.28 4.40
C ALA A 51 6.28 2.32 5.57
N GLU A 52 5.46 2.32 6.62
CA GLU A 52 5.58 1.39 7.75
C GLU A 52 5.38 -0.06 7.30
N LEU A 53 4.35 -0.35 6.50
CA LEU A 53 4.08 -1.67 5.95
C LEU A 53 5.22 -2.16 5.04
N ALA A 54 5.74 -1.30 4.17
CA ALA A 54 6.86 -1.65 3.30
C ALA A 54 8.14 -1.93 4.10
N ARG A 55 8.40 -1.15 5.15
CA ARG A 55 9.53 -1.37 6.04
C ARG A 55 9.41 -2.67 6.84
N ASP A 56 8.22 -2.96 7.38
CA ASP A 56 7.93 -4.21 8.07
C ASP A 56 8.19 -5.42 7.17
N LEU A 57 7.73 -5.36 5.92
CA LEU A 57 7.92 -6.42 4.94
C LEU A 57 9.40 -6.74 4.69
N ILE A 58 10.25 -5.73 4.58
CA ILE A 58 11.69 -5.90 4.34
C ILE A 58 12.40 -6.34 5.62
N MET A 59 12.14 -5.68 6.75
CA MET A 59 12.94 -5.86 7.97
C MET A 59 12.48 -7.06 8.79
N ASN A 60 11.17 -7.28 8.93
CA ASN A 60 10.62 -8.26 9.86
C ASN A 60 10.13 -9.53 9.15
N GLN A 61 9.76 -9.44 7.86
CA GLN A 61 9.26 -10.58 7.11
C GLN A 61 10.29 -11.19 6.15
N GLY A 62 11.45 -10.55 5.96
CA GLY A 62 12.52 -11.04 5.10
C GLY A 62 12.10 -11.17 3.61
N MET A 63 11.15 -10.34 3.16
CA MET A 63 10.55 -10.42 1.82
C MET A 63 11.16 -9.40 0.83
N GLY A 64 12.36 -8.91 1.10
CA GLY A 64 13.14 -8.07 0.18
C GLY A 64 13.70 -8.85 -1.01
N ASP A 65 14.23 -8.15 -1.99
CA ASP A 65 14.93 -8.78 -3.12
C ASP A 65 16.41 -9.05 -2.80
N LYS A 66 17.12 -8.06 -2.29
CA LYS A 66 18.54 -8.14 -1.91
C LYS A 66 18.73 -8.67 -0.49
N LEU A 67 17.79 -8.38 0.41
CA LEU A 67 17.79 -8.78 1.82
C LEU A 67 16.83 -9.95 2.10
N ARG A 68 16.60 -10.78 1.08
CA ARG A 68 15.73 -11.94 1.19
C ARG A 68 16.25 -12.91 2.24
N ASP A 69 15.30 -13.48 2.99
CA ASP A 69 15.56 -14.49 4.03
C ASP A 69 16.40 -13.95 5.22
N GLN A 70 16.48 -12.62 5.37
CA GLN A 70 17.10 -11.96 6.51
C GLN A 70 16.05 -11.15 7.28
N VAL A 71 16.13 -11.18 8.60
CA VAL A 71 15.25 -10.44 9.49
C VAL A 71 16.12 -9.54 10.36
N PHE A 72 15.74 -8.26 10.43
CA PHE A 72 16.44 -7.24 11.20
C PHE A 72 15.52 -6.82 12.34
N HIS A 73 15.82 -7.26 13.55
CA HIS A 73 15.00 -6.92 14.70
C HIS A 73 15.19 -5.44 15.06
N VAL A 74 14.12 -4.68 15.01
CA VAL A 74 14.00 -3.49 15.83
C VAL A 74 13.34 -3.97 17.11
N ASP A 75 14.13 -4.12 18.16
CA ASP A 75 13.63 -4.54 19.45
C ASP A 75 12.63 -3.49 19.96
N ASP A 76 11.35 -3.84 20.04
CA ASP A 76 10.27 -3.01 20.59
C ASP A 76 10.34 -3.02 22.15
N GLY A 77 11.54 -3.20 22.69
CA GLY A 77 11.82 -3.21 24.11
C GLY A 77 11.31 -1.96 24.82
N MET A 78 11.03 -2.11 26.10
CA MET A 78 10.51 -1.09 27.01
C MET A 78 11.16 0.27 26.82
N MET A 79 10.43 1.34 27.11
CA MET A 79 10.72 2.78 26.87
C MET A 79 12.16 3.24 27.26
N ILE A 80 12.86 2.48 28.09
CA ILE A 80 14.26 2.73 28.53
C ILE A 80 15.26 2.28 27.47
N ASP A 81 14.98 1.23 26.70
CA ASP A 81 15.87 0.73 25.64
C ASP A 81 15.90 1.61 24.39
N ARG A 82 14.89 2.46 24.16
CA ARG A 82 14.87 3.41 23.01
C ARG A 82 15.99 4.44 23.03
N LEU A 83 16.66 4.64 24.17
CA LEU A 83 17.76 5.59 24.30
C LEU A 83 19.15 5.00 23.96
N VAL A 84 19.27 3.67 23.80
CA VAL A 84 20.54 2.95 23.60
C VAL A 84 20.44 1.92 22.46
N HIS A 85 19.49 2.06 21.52
CA HIS A 85 19.41 1.12 20.40
C HIS A 85 20.58 1.29 19.45
N GLU A 86 21.60 0.45 19.62
CA GLU A 86 22.53 0.11 18.54
C GLU A 86 21.72 -0.69 17.49
N ARG A 87 21.72 -0.20 16.26
CA ARG A 87 21.23 -0.97 15.12
C ARG A 87 22.09 -2.22 15.00
N ASP A 88 21.49 -3.40 14.92
CA ASP A 88 22.21 -4.66 14.74
C ASP A 88 22.66 -4.90 13.28
N TYR A 89 22.55 -3.87 12.41
CA TYR A 89 22.96 -3.90 11.01
C TYR A 89 23.80 -2.67 10.62
N SER A 90 24.64 -2.86 9.61
CA SER A 90 25.58 -1.85 9.11
C SER A 90 24.88 -0.69 8.38
N GLU A 91 25.57 0.45 8.22
CA GLU A 91 25.08 1.56 7.41
C GLU A 91 24.84 1.17 5.95
N ASP A 92 25.59 0.22 5.40
CA ASP A 92 25.38 -0.26 4.04
C ASP A 92 24.11 -1.11 3.95
N THR A 93 23.81 -1.92 4.96
CA THR A 93 22.53 -2.62 5.07
C THR A 93 21.35 -1.64 5.21
N ALA A 94 21.51 -0.57 6.01
CA ALA A 94 20.48 0.47 6.14
C ALA A 94 20.14 1.11 4.78
N LYS A 95 21.14 1.43 3.97
CA LYS A 95 20.93 1.96 2.60
C LYS A 95 20.19 0.98 1.70
N ILE A 96 20.48 -0.32 1.81
CA ILE A 96 19.77 -1.34 1.04
C ILE A 96 18.32 -1.43 1.49
N ILE A 97 18.05 -1.40 2.80
CA ILE A 97 16.68 -1.36 3.33
C ILE A 97 15.91 -0.17 2.75
N ASP A 98 16.49 1.03 2.81
CA ASP A 98 15.83 2.23 2.29
C ASP A 98 15.57 2.13 0.77
N GLN A 99 16.49 1.57 -0.01
CA GLN A 99 16.31 1.34 -1.46
C GLN A 99 15.19 0.35 -1.74
N GLU A 100 15.10 -0.75 -1.02
CA GLU A 100 14.05 -1.74 -1.21
C GLU A 100 12.66 -1.22 -0.80
N VAL A 101 12.59 -0.46 0.29
CA VAL A 101 11.36 0.23 0.72
C VAL A 101 10.90 1.22 -0.36
N GLU A 102 11.80 2.06 -0.89
CA GLU A 102 11.49 2.99 -1.97
C GLU A 102 11.01 2.26 -3.23
N GLN A 103 11.67 1.16 -3.59
CA GLN A 103 11.27 0.32 -4.72
C GLN A 103 9.86 -0.23 -4.55
N LEU A 104 9.53 -0.82 -3.41
CA LEU A 104 8.20 -1.37 -3.13
C LEU A 104 7.11 -0.30 -3.22
N ILE A 105 7.34 0.87 -2.63
CA ILE A 105 6.40 2.00 -2.69
C ILE A 105 6.22 2.47 -4.12
N THR A 106 7.30 2.58 -4.88
CA THR A 106 7.27 2.98 -6.29
C THR A 106 6.51 1.98 -7.16
N GLU A 107 6.75 0.69 -6.98
CA GLU A 107 6.03 -0.37 -7.68
C GLU A 107 4.53 -0.34 -7.36
N ALA A 108 4.18 -0.19 -6.08
CA ALA A 108 2.79 -0.09 -5.62
C ALA A 108 2.09 1.16 -6.21
N ALA A 109 2.75 2.32 -6.21
CA ALA A 109 2.22 3.54 -6.81
C ALA A 109 2.01 3.41 -8.31
N ASN A 110 2.95 2.78 -9.03
CA ASN A 110 2.82 2.52 -10.46
C ASN A 110 1.66 1.56 -10.77
N ARG A 111 1.48 0.54 -9.94
CA ARG A 111 0.37 -0.41 -10.04
C ARG A 111 -0.98 0.28 -9.82
N ALA A 112 -1.12 1.07 -8.74
CA ALA A 112 -2.31 1.87 -8.48
C ALA A 112 -2.62 2.82 -9.65
N ARG A 113 -1.61 3.51 -10.16
CA ARG A 113 -1.74 4.42 -11.31
C ARG A 113 -2.22 3.71 -12.57
N ALA A 114 -1.71 2.52 -12.85
CA ALA A 114 -2.13 1.72 -14.00
C ALA A 114 -3.62 1.31 -13.88
N VAL A 115 -4.05 0.86 -12.70
CA VAL A 115 -5.45 0.48 -12.44
C VAL A 115 -6.38 1.69 -12.58
N ILE A 116 -6.05 2.82 -11.97
CA ILE A 116 -6.87 4.04 -12.03
C ILE A 116 -7.00 4.55 -13.47
N LYS A 117 -5.87 4.62 -14.21
CA LYS A 117 -5.88 5.04 -15.62
C LYS A 117 -6.64 4.10 -16.54
N ALA A 118 -6.68 2.81 -16.24
CA ALA A 118 -7.42 1.83 -17.04
C ALA A 118 -8.93 1.89 -16.79
N ASN A 119 -9.38 2.52 -15.69
CA ASN A 119 -10.77 2.48 -15.22
C ASN A 119 -11.39 3.86 -14.92
N PRO A 120 -11.24 4.88 -15.79
CA PRO A 120 -11.73 6.22 -15.49
C PRO A 120 -13.25 6.26 -15.29
N LYS A 121 -14.00 5.49 -16.07
CA LYS A 121 -15.47 5.42 -15.95
C LYS A 121 -15.94 4.81 -14.65
N ALA A 122 -15.23 3.79 -14.12
CA ALA A 122 -15.56 3.19 -12.84
C ALA A 122 -15.28 4.15 -11.68
N LEU A 123 -14.19 4.89 -11.76
CA LEU A 123 -13.85 5.92 -10.79
C LEU A 123 -14.88 7.06 -10.77
N GLU A 124 -15.33 7.50 -11.94
CA GLU A 124 -16.37 8.53 -12.07
C GLU A 124 -17.70 8.09 -11.48
N LYS A 125 -18.14 6.86 -11.77
CA LYS A 125 -19.36 6.26 -11.17
C LYS A 125 -19.28 6.19 -9.66
N LEU A 126 -18.16 5.74 -9.09
CA LEU A 126 -17.96 5.69 -7.64
C LEU A 126 -18.01 7.08 -7.00
N LYS A 127 -17.35 8.05 -7.63
CA LYS A 127 -17.38 9.45 -7.17
C LYS A 127 -18.82 9.99 -7.15
N ASP A 128 -19.57 9.82 -8.24
CA ASP A 128 -20.94 10.33 -8.36
C ASP A 128 -21.86 9.65 -7.33
N LEU A 129 -21.72 8.34 -7.13
CA LEU A 129 -22.46 7.57 -6.15
C LEU A 129 -22.17 8.05 -4.72
N LEU A 130 -20.93 8.32 -4.37
CA LEU A 130 -20.53 8.83 -3.06
C LEU A 130 -21.02 10.26 -2.81
N ILE A 131 -21.03 11.11 -3.84
CA ILE A 131 -21.58 12.46 -3.73
C ILE A 131 -23.10 12.46 -3.51
N GLU A 132 -23.80 11.52 -4.16
CA GLU A 132 -25.26 11.40 -4.05
C GLU A 132 -25.70 10.81 -2.70
N LYS A 133 -25.01 9.75 -2.23
CA LYS A 133 -25.47 8.93 -1.10
C LYS A 133 -24.69 9.14 0.20
N GLU A 134 -23.53 9.81 0.16
CA GLU A 134 -22.58 9.98 1.27
C GLU A 134 -22.05 8.66 1.83
N THR A 135 -22.84 7.59 1.85
CA THR A 135 -22.47 6.23 2.28
C THR A 135 -22.90 5.23 1.22
N VAL A 136 -21.99 4.34 0.85
CA VAL A 136 -22.20 3.33 -0.20
C VAL A 136 -21.90 1.96 0.39
N ASP A 137 -22.77 0.97 0.15
CA ASP A 137 -22.54 -0.41 0.59
C ASP A 137 -21.66 -1.21 -0.39
N ALA A 138 -21.29 -2.44 0.02
CA ALA A 138 -20.40 -3.28 -0.77
C ALA A 138 -21.02 -3.68 -2.12
N ASP A 139 -22.31 -3.95 -2.17
CA ASP A 139 -23.01 -4.39 -3.38
C ASP A 139 -23.08 -3.26 -4.40
N GLU A 140 -23.30 -2.05 -3.95
CA GLU A 140 -23.31 -0.84 -4.79
C GLU A 140 -21.93 -0.55 -5.37
N VAL A 141 -20.86 -0.74 -4.57
CA VAL A 141 -19.49 -0.62 -5.05
C VAL A 141 -19.18 -1.67 -6.13
N ILE A 142 -19.56 -2.94 -5.89
CA ILE A 142 -19.39 -4.03 -6.86
C ILE A 142 -20.12 -3.71 -8.18
N GLU A 143 -21.34 -3.21 -8.10
CA GLU A 143 -22.13 -2.83 -9.28
C GLU A 143 -21.49 -1.66 -10.05
N ALA A 144 -20.99 -0.63 -9.34
CA ALA A 144 -20.30 0.49 -9.95
C ALA A 144 -18.99 0.08 -10.66
N LEU A 145 -18.32 -0.96 -10.14
CA LEU A 145 -17.09 -1.51 -10.70
C LEU A 145 -17.30 -2.58 -11.78
N LYS A 146 -18.56 -2.93 -12.13
CA LYS A 146 -18.82 -3.89 -13.21
C LYS A 146 -18.16 -3.45 -14.52
N GLY A 147 -17.35 -4.34 -15.10
CA GLY A 147 -16.58 -4.08 -16.31
C GLY A 147 -15.27 -3.33 -16.10
N ALA A 148 -14.86 -3.09 -14.85
CA ALA A 148 -13.54 -2.57 -14.56
C ALA A 148 -12.45 -3.58 -14.97
N LYS A 149 -11.34 -3.06 -15.52
CA LYS A 149 -10.17 -3.84 -15.89
C LYS A 149 -9.32 -4.05 -14.65
N LEU A 150 -9.38 -5.24 -14.09
CA LEU A 150 -8.55 -5.63 -12.95
C LEU A 150 -7.17 -6.11 -13.42
N PRO A 151 -6.10 -5.88 -12.65
CA PRO A 151 -4.79 -6.46 -12.93
C PRO A 151 -4.84 -7.99 -12.82
N SER A 152 -3.97 -8.67 -13.54
CA SER A 152 -3.90 -10.15 -13.56
C SER A 152 -3.70 -10.77 -12.17
N SER A 153 -3.06 -10.06 -11.25
CA SER A 153 -2.88 -10.50 -9.86
C SER A 153 -4.17 -10.56 -9.05
N ALA A 154 -5.20 -9.77 -9.40
CA ALA A 154 -6.50 -9.86 -8.74
C ALA A 154 -7.25 -11.17 -9.06
N ALA A 155 -6.85 -11.88 -10.10
CA ALA A 155 -7.40 -13.20 -10.45
C ALA A 155 -6.83 -14.36 -9.63
N LEU A 156 -5.88 -14.08 -8.73
CA LEU A 156 -5.23 -15.08 -7.88
C LEU A 156 -5.87 -15.23 -6.49
N TYR A 157 -7.00 -14.55 -6.23
CA TYR A 157 -7.71 -14.58 -4.96
C TYR A 157 -9.12 -15.13 -5.10
#